data_2f9d8a8253cd61ec98bc17888dbd4335
#
_entry.id   2f9d8a8253cd61ec98bc17888dbd4335
#
_cell.length_a   1.000
_cell.length_b   1.000
_cell.length_c   1.000
_cell.angle_alpha   90.00
_cell.angle_beta   90.00
_cell.angle_gamma   90.00
#
_symmetry.space_group_name_H-M   'P 1'
#
loop_
_entity.id
_entity.type
_entity.pdbx_description
1 polymer ?
#
loop_
_entity_poly.entity_id
_entity_poly.type
_entity_poly.pdbx_seq_one_letter_code
_entity_poly.pdbx_strand_id
1 'polypeptide(L)'
;MKFTEFNFKDYIQESLKDLNFVEATEVQEKLIPVVLSGRDLVGESKTGSGKTHTFLLPIFQELDEEADSVQAVITAPSRELATQIYQAARQLASFSEQEIRVANYVGGTDKARQIGKLESSQPHIVIGTPGRIYDLVESGDLAIHKAHTFVVDEADMTLDMGFLETVDQIAARLPKDLQFLVFSATIPQKLQPFLKKYLSNPVMEQIKTKTVIADTIDNWLLSTKGRDKNAQIYEISQILQPYLAMIFVNTKTRADELQAYLTAQGLKVAKIHGDIPPRERKRIMNQVKNLDFEYIVATDLAARGIDIEGVSHVINDAIPQDLSFFVHRVGRTGRNGLPGTAITLYQPSDDSDIRELEKLGIKFTPKMIKNGEFQDTYDRDRRANREKTKEKLDTEMIGLVKKKKKKIKPGYKKKIQWAVNEKRRKTKRAENRARGRAERKAKRQTF
;
A
#
# COMPACT_ATOMS: atom_id res chain seq x y z
N MET A 1 1.76 -22.59 -12.06
CA MET A 1 1.49 -23.90 -11.46
C MET A 1 0.01 -23.99 -11.07
N LYS A 2 -0.66 -25.13 -11.35
CA LYS A 2 -2.06 -25.31 -10.92
C LYS A 2 -2.12 -25.80 -9.47
N PHE A 3 -3.16 -25.45 -8.73
CA PHE A 3 -3.33 -25.92 -7.35
C PHE A 3 -3.44 -27.45 -7.23
N THR A 4 -3.94 -28.13 -8.25
CA THR A 4 -4.00 -29.60 -8.31
C THR A 4 -2.62 -30.28 -8.29
N GLU A 5 -1.55 -29.56 -8.63
CA GLU A 5 -0.19 -30.09 -8.65
C GLU A 5 0.47 -30.12 -7.25
N PHE A 6 -0.12 -29.47 -6.23
CA PHE A 6 0.38 -29.50 -4.84
C PHE A 6 -0.03 -30.76 -4.07
N ASN A 7 -0.92 -31.60 -4.61
CA ASN A 7 -1.41 -32.83 -3.97
C ASN A 7 -1.97 -32.62 -2.55
N PHE A 8 -2.76 -31.56 -2.36
CA PHE A 8 -3.44 -31.31 -1.10
C PHE A 8 -4.52 -32.37 -0.81
N LYS A 9 -4.89 -32.52 0.48
CA LYS A 9 -6.03 -33.34 0.95
C LYS A 9 -7.29 -32.99 0.14
N ASP A 10 -8.18 -33.92 -0.07
CA ASP A 10 -9.36 -33.78 -0.95
C ASP A 10 -10.24 -32.60 -0.55
N TYR A 11 -10.52 -32.42 0.75
CA TYR A 11 -11.34 -31.30 1.23
C TYR A 11 -10.71 -29.92 0.93
N ILE A 12 -9.36 -29.82 0.93
CA ILE A 12 -8.66 -28.59 0.54
C ILE A 12 -8.86 -28.34 -0.95
N GLN A 13 -8.75 -29.39 -1.78
CA GLN A 13 -8.95 -29.24 -3.23
C GLN A 13 -10.41 -28.87 -3.57
N GLU A 14 -11.38 -29.39 -2.84
CA GLU A 14 -12.80 -29.02 -2.99
C GLU A 14 -13.03 -27.55 -2.61
N SER A 15 -12.46 -27.10 -1.51
CA SER A 15 -12.51 -25.70 -1.12
C SER A 15 -11.87 -24.76 -2.15
N LEU A 16 -10.73 -25.14 -2.74
CA LEU A 16 -10.07 -24.39 -3.80
C LEU A 16 -10.94 -24.29 -5.08
N LYS A 17 -11.68 -25.34 -5.42
CA LYS A 17 -12.64 -25.33 -6.53
C LYS A 17 -13.81 -24.37 -6.26
N ASP A 18 -14.37 -24.40 -5.04
CA ASP A 18 -15.45 -23.49 -4.62
C ASP A 18 -15.00 -22.02 -4.67
N LEU A 19 -13.76 -21.75 -4.28
CA LEU A 19 -13.11 -20.44 -4.37
C LEU A 19 -12.75 -20.01 -5.81
N ASN A 20 -12.94 -20.89 -6.81
CA ASN A 20 -12.47 -20.72 -8.19
C ASN A 20 -10.94 -20.44 -8.27
N PHE A 21 -10.16 -21.04 -7.39
CA PHE A 21 -8.72 -20.95 -7.40
C PHE A 21 -8.15 -22.05 -8.33
N VAL A 22 -7.81 -21.67 -9.55
CA VAL A 22 -7.31 -22.61 -10.57
C VAL A 22 -5.78 -22.61 -10.61
N GLU A 23 -5.18 -21.41 -10.64
CA GLU A 23 -3.75 -21.22 -10.76
C GLU A 23 -3.20 -20.51 -9.51
N ALA A 24 -2.05 -21.01 -9.04
CA ALA A 24 -1.34 -20.39 -7.93
C ALA A 24 -0.72 -19.05 -8.37
N THR A 25 -0.77 -18.06 -7.50
CA THR A 25 -0.01 -16.82 -7.69
C THR A 25 1.49 -17.10 -7.59
N GLU A 26 2.34 -16.19 -8.09
CA GLU A 26 3.79 -16.33 -7.98
C GLU A 26 4.27 -16.55 -6.53
N VAL A 27 3.63 -15.86 -5.58
CA VAL A 27 3.90 -16.03 -4.13
C VAL A 27 3.57 -17.44 -3.69
N GLN A 28 2.40 -17.93 -4.04
CA GLN A 28 1.93 -19.30 -3.69
C GLN A 28 2.79 -20.36 -4.34
N GLU A 29 3.09 -20.24 -5.61
CA GLU A 29 3.93 -21.19 -6.37
C GLU A 29 5.32 -21.36 -5.74
N LYS A 30 5.95 -20.26 -5.32
CA LYS A 30 7.28 -20.27 -4.72
C LYS A 30 7.29 -20.70 -3.25
N LEU A 31 6.32 -20.24 -2.46
CA LEU A 31 6.40 -20.35 -1.02
C LEU A 31 5.64 -21.57 -0.45
N ILE A 32 4.55 -22.04 -1.06
CA ILE A 32 3.82 -23.23 -0.60
C ILE A 32 4.76 -24.44 -0.45
N PRO A 33 5.62 -24.78 -1.44
CA PRO A 33 6.55 -25.91 -1.29
C PRO A 33 7.54 -25.76 -0.13
N VAL A 34 7.97 -24.51 0.13
CA VAL A 34 8.87 -24.22 1.25
C VAL A 34 8.17 -24.47 2.59
N VAL A 35 6.93 -23.99 2.74
CA VAL A 35 6.14 -24.20 3.95
C VAL A 35 5.87 -25.70 4.16
N LEU A 36 5.45 -26.44 3.12
CA LEU A 36 5.24 -27.89 3.18
C LEU A 36 6.51 -28.68 3.51
N SER A 37 7.70 -28.13 3.27
CA SER A 37 8.97 -28.78 3.65
C SER A 37 9.34 -28.60 5.12
N GLY A 38 8.51 -27.93 5.93
CA GLY A 38 8.75 -27.67 7.35
C GLY A 38 9.84 -26.63 7.65
N ARG A 39 10.30 -25.89 6.63
CA ARG A 39 11.38 -24.89 6.79
C ARG A 39 10.83 -23.56 7.25
N ASP A 40 11.61 -22.85 8.03
CA ASP A 40 11.35 -21.43 8.35
C ASP A 40 11.36 -20.57 7.10
N LEU A 41 10.48 -19.58 7.07
CA LEU A 41 10.28 -18.72 5.90
C LEU A 41 10.16 -17.26 6.29
N VAL A 42 10.83 -16.38 5.55
CA VAL A 42 10.53 -14.95 5.48
C VAL A 42 10.09 -14.64 4.05
N GLY A 43 8.80 -14.43 3.87
CA GLY A 43 8.19 -14.08 2.57
C GLY A 43 7.94 -12.58 2.46
N GLU A 44 8.74 -11.89 1.65
CA GLU A 44 8.54 -10.48 1.34
C GLU A 44 7.72 -10.34 0.07
N SER A 45 6.47 -9.89 0.19
CA SER A 45 5.58 -9.68 -0.96
C SER A 45 4.49 -8.67 -0.67
N LYS A 46 3.96 -8.05 -1.71
CA LYS A 46 2.89 -7.02 -1.60
C LYS A 46 1.62 -7.56 -0.94
N THR A 47 0.83 -6.65 -0.39
CA THR A 47 -0.55 -6.93 0.04
C THR A 47 -1.39 -7.34 -1.18
N GLY A 48 -2.27 -8.36 -1.01
CA GLY A 48 -3.11 -8.86 -2.11
C GLY A 48 -2.41 -9.85 -3.06
N SER A 49 -1.20 -10.31 -2.74
CA SER A 49 -0.46 -11.30 -3.55
C SER A 49 -0.86 -12.76 -3.31
N GLY A 50 -1.80 -13.02 -2.37
CA GLY A 50 -2.22 -14.37 -2.02
C GLY A 50 -1.54 -14.97 -0.79
N LYS A 51 -0.82 -14.18 0.03
CA LYS A 51 -0.09 -14.64 1.25
C LYS A 51 -0.94 -15.49 2.19
N THR A 52 -2.19 -15.10 2.41
CA THR A 52 -3.06 -15.81 3.37
C THR A 52 -3.22 -17.29 3.03
N HIS A 53 -3.50 -17.64 1.79
CA HIS A 53 -3.61 -19.02 1.38
C HIS A 53 -2.24 -19.71 1.25
N THR A 54 -1.15 -18.94 1.11
CA THR A 54 0.22 -19.49 1.10
C THR A 54 0.58 -20.20 2.41
N PHE A 55 0.12 -19.68 3.55
CA PHE A 55 0.34 -20.36 4.83
C PHE A 55 -0.84 -21.20 5.29
N LEU A 56 -2.09 -20.82 4.99
CA LEU A 56 -3.25 -21.61 5.42
C LEU A 56 -3.28 -22.99 4.77
N LEU A 57 -3.07 -23.09 3.45
CA LEU A 57 -3.16 -24.36 2.73
C LEU A 57 -2.17 -25.42 3.29
N PRO A 58 -0.88 -25.13 3.51
CA PRO A 58 0.03 -26.06 4.17
C PRO A 58 -0.35 -26.38 5.61
N ILE A 59 -0.80 -25.38 6.40
CA ILE A 59 -1.26 -25.63 7.79
C ILE A 59 -2.40 -26.66 7.80
N PHE A 60 -3.40 -26.50 6.93
CA PHE A 60 -4.50 -27.45 6.80
C PHE A 60 -4.06 -28.82 6.28
N GLN A 61 -3.03 -28.85 5.39
CA GLN A 61 -2.46 -30.10 4.90
C GLN A 61 -1.83 -30.94 5.99
N GLU A 62 -1.13 -30.30 6.95
CA GLU A 62 -0.40 -30.97 8.02
C GLU A 62 -1.23 -31.18 9.30
N LEU A 63 -2.45 -30.60 9.34
CA LEU A 63 -3.30 -30.65 10.51
C LEU A 63 -3.69 -32.11 10.88
N ASP A 64 -3.55 -32.45 12.16
CA ASP A 64 -4.17 -33.63 12.78
C ASP A 64 -5.53 -33.20 13.32
N GLU A 65 -6.58 -33.66 12.68
CA GLU A 65 -7.96 -33.27 12.96
C GLU A 65 -8.50 -33.94 14.23
N GLU A 66 -7.85 -35.04 14.72
CA GLU A 66 -8.23 -35.76 15.93
C GLU A 66 -7.55 -35.19 17.20
N ALA A 67 -6.49 -34.43 17.04
CA ALA A 67 -5.77 -33.89 18.18
C ALA A 67 -6.59 -32.82 18.92
N ASP A 68 -6.64 -32.90 20.26
CA ASP A 68 -7.24 -31.85 21.10
C ASP A 68 -6.17 -30.85 21.58
N SER A 69 -5.53 -30.19 20.66
CA SER A 69 -4.47 -29.22 20.96
C SER A 69 -4.32 -28.17 19.89
N VAL A 70 -3.75 -27.02 20.28
CA VAL A 70 -3.38 -25.98 19.34
C VAL A 70 -2.19 -26.46 18.51
N GLN A 71 -2.31 -26.43 17.18
CA GLN A 71 -1.30 -26.88 16.24
C GLN A 71 -0.68 -25.70 15.46
N ALA A 72 -1.46 -24.66 15.20
CA ALA A 72 -0.97 -23.46 14.54
C ALA A 72 -1.44 -22.20 15.26
N VAL A 73 -0.54 -21.22 15.39
CA VAL A 73 -0.83 -19.88 15.91
C VAL A 73 -0.52 -18.86 14.83
N ILE A 74 -1.48 -17.98 14.53
CA ILE A 74 -1.37 -16.96 13.50
C ILE A 74 -1.65 -15.61 14.12
N THR A 75 -0.66 -14.71 14.10
CA THR A 75 -0.80 -13.33 14.57
C THR A 75 -0.98 -12.37 13.41
N ALA A 76 -1.92 -11.47 13.57
CA ALA A 76 -2.15 -10.34 12.66
C ALA A 76 -2.25 -9.03 13.44
N PRO A 77 -1.68 -7.91 12.95
CA PRO A 77 -1.60 -6.66 13.70
C PRO A 77 -2.95 -5.97 13.91
N SER A 78 -3.95 -6.27 13.10
CA SER A 78 -5.28 -5.68 13.21
C SER A 78 -6.38 -6.73 13.41
N ARG A 79 -7.48 -6.31 14.07
CA ARG A 79 -8.66 -7.17 14.29
C ARG A 79 -9.32 -7.57 12.98
N GLU A 80 -9.33 -6.65 12.05
CA GLU A 80 -9.92 -6.82 10.73
C GLU A 80 -9.15 -7.89 9.94
N LEU A 81 -7.82 -7.78 9.89
CA LEU A 81 -6.98 -8.78 9.21
C LEU A 81 -7.09 -10.16 9.88
N ALA A 82 -7.03 -10.21 11.22
CA ALA A 82 -7.24 -11.46 11.95
C ALA A 82 -8.62 -12.08 11.62
N THR A 83 -9.67 -11.27 11.49
CA THR A 83 -11.01 -11.74 11.14
C THR A 83 -11.07 -12.23 9.69
N GLN A 84 -10.36 -11.62 8.76
CA GLN A 84 -10.27 -12.07 7.36
C GLN A 84 -9.56 -13.42 7.25
N ILE A 85 -8.39 -13.55 7.92
CA ILE A 85 -7.67 -14.83 7.98
C ILE A 85 -8.56 -15.92 8.60
N TYR A 86 -9.28 -15.58 9.67
CA TYR A 86 -10.22 -16.48 10.31
C TYR A 86 -11.36 -16.92 9.38
N GLN A 87 -11.92 -16.00 8.58
CA GLN A 87 -12.97 -16.36 7.63
C GLN A 87 -12.44 -17.28 6.53
N ALA A 88 -11.25 -17.01 5.98
CA ALA A 88 -10.60 -17.87 5.00
C ALA A 88 -10.29 -19.26 5.59
N ALA A 89 -9.77 -19.33 6.82
CA ALA A 89 -9.52 -20.59 7.50
C ALA A 89 -10.83 -21.36 7.78
N ARG A 90 -11.91 -20.68 8.19
CA ARG A 90 -13.21 -21.30 8.38
C ARG A 90 -13.81 -21.84 7.08
N GLN A 91 -13.60 -21.16 5.97
CA GLN A 91 -14.04 -21.64 4.66
C GLN A 91 -13.32 -22.95 4.31
N LEU A 92 -12.01 -23.02 4.48
CA LEU A 92 -11.25 -24.27 4.29
C LEU A 92 -11.76 -25.37 5.24
N ALA A 93 -11.95 -25.07 6.51
CA ALA A 93 -12.42 -26.01 7.53
C ALA A 93 -13.83 -26.57 7.22
N SER A 94 -14.69 -25.80 6.55
CA SER A 94 -16.08 -26.24 6.27
C SER A 94 -16.19 -27.36 5.24
N PHE A 95 -15.13 -27.70 4.53
CA PHE A 95 -15.08 -28.79 3.57
C PHE A 95 -14.54 -30.10 4.18
N SER A 96 -13.98 -30.04 5.40
CA SER A 96 -13.52 -31.26 6.10
C SER A 96 -14.69 -32.03 6.67
N GLU A 97 -14.63 -33.35 6.56
CA GLU A 97 -15.59 -34.27 7.20
C GLU A 97 -15.46 -34.26 8.74
N GLN A 98 -14.25 -34.00 9.25
CA GLN A 98 -13.98 -33.86 10.66
C GLN A 98 -14.06 -32.42 11.10
N GLU A 99 -14.41 -32.17 12.36
CA GLU A 99 -14.50 -30.82 12.91
C GLU A 99 -13.12 -30.21 13.11
N ILE A 100 -12.76 -29.24 12.25
CA ILE A 100 -11.57 -28.44 12.43
C ILE A 100 -11.94 -27.18 13.22
N ARG A 101 -11.47 -27.11 14.47
CA ARG A 101 -11.73 -25.99 15.37
C ARG A 101 -10.79 -24.82 15.11
N VAL A 102 -11.31 -23.78 14.49
CA VAL A 102 -10.59 -22.51 14.24
C VAL A 102 -11.13 -21.44 15.18
N ALA A 103 -10.26 -20.73 15.89
CA ALA A 103 -10.65 -19.68 16.82
C ALA A 103 -10.06 -18.31 16.43
N ASN A 104 -10.85 -17.24 16.64
CA ASN A 104 -10.42 -15.85 16.42
C ASN A 104 -10.38 -15.09 17.74
N TYR A 105 -9.17 -14.73 18.19
CA TYR A 105 -8.94 -14.00 19.43
C TYR A 105 -8.51 -12.55 19.14
N VAL A 106 -9.49 -11.66 19.18
CA VAL A 106 -9.28 -10.21 18.96
C VAL A 106 -9.80 -9.38 20.12
N GLY A 107 -9.16 -8.25 20.37
CA GLY A 107 -9.61 -7.32 21.40
C GLY A 107 -10.98 -6.72 21.10
N GLY A 108 -11.71 -6.28 22.15
CA GLY A 108 -13.04 -5.69 21.99
C GLY A 108 -14.18 -6.71 21.85
N THR A 109 -13.88 -8.00 21.98
CA THR A 109 -14.84 -9.07 22.13
C THR A 109 -14.89 -9.54 23.60
N ASP A 110 -15.97 -10.23 23.99
CA ASP A 110 -16.15 -10.71 25.33
C ASP A 110 -15.08 -11.79 25.69
N LYS A 111 -14.16 -11.42 26.60
CA LYS A 111 -13.07 -12.29 27.05
C LYS A 111 -13.60 -13.50 27.83
N ALA A 112 -14.60 -13.31 28.70
CA ALA A 112 -15.16 -14.37 29.51
C ALA A 112 -15.79 -15.48 28.63
N ARG A 113 -16.49 -15.07 27.58
CA ARG A 113 -17.05 -16.03 26.61
C ARG A 113 -15.96 -16.78 25.82
N GLN A 114 -14.82 -16.15 25.55
CA GLN A 114 -13.69 -16.82 24.90
C GLN A 114 -13.06 -17.86 25.84
N ILE A 115 -12.86 -17.50 27.11
CA ILE A 115 -12.31 -18.40 28.13
C ILE A 115 -13.24 -19.60 28.32
N GLY A 116 -14.55 -19.40 28.52
CA GLY A 116 -15.50 -20.50 28.69
C GLY A 116 -15.52 -21.50 27.53
N LYS A 117 -15.19 -21.09 26.32
CA LYS A 117 -15.00 -22.04 25.20
C LYS A 117 -13.69 -22.82 25.28
N LEU A 118 -12.61 -22.19 25.74
CA LEU A 118 -11.31 -22.84 25.91
C LEU A 118 -11.28 -23.86 27.01
N GLU A 119 -12.13 -23.69 28.05
CA GLU A 119 -12.31 -24.67 29.11
C GLU A 119 -12.91 -26.00 28.60
N SER A 120 -13.73 -25.95 27.55
CA SER A 120 -14.37 -27.14 26.97
C SER A 120 -13.51 -27.85 25.93
N SER A 121 -12.76 -27.11 25.10
CA SER A 121 -11.84 -27.68 24.09
C SER A 121 -10.87 -26.61 23.57
N GLN A 122 -9.64 -27.05 23.28
CA GLN A 122 -8.66 -26.18 22.63
C GLN A 122 -8.89 -26.13 21.10
N PRO A 123 -8.71 -24.99 20.45
CA PRO A 123 -8.79 -24.92 18.99
C PRO A 123 -7.56 -25.60 18.35
N HIS A 124 -7.71 -26.10 17.12
CA HIS A 124 -6.56 -26.59 16.33
C HIS A 124 -5.76 -25.39 15.77
N ILE A 125 -6.46 -24.35 15.32
CA ILE A 125 -5.84 -23.15 14.73
C ILE A 125 -6.29 -21.91 15.51
N VAL A 126 -5.31 -21.18 16.02
CA VAL A 126 -5.48 -19.90 16.71
C VAL A 126 -5.14 -18.76 15.76
N ILE A 127 -6.06 -17.85 15.57
CA ILE A 127 -5.87 -16.64 14.78
C ILE A 127 -6.23 -15.44 15.67
N GLY A 128 -5.42 -14.38 15.67
CA GLY A 128 -5.80 -13.20 16.46
C GLY A 128 -4.80 -12.07 16.46
N THR A 129 -5.15 -11.05 17.26
CA THR A 129 -4.21 -9.95 17.50
C THR A 129 -3.25 -10.29 18.64
N PRO A 130 -1.96 -9.86 18.55
CA PRO A 130 -0.94 -10.25 19.52
C PRO A 130 -1.37 -10.04 20.97
N GLY A 131 -1.90 -8.87 21.34
CA GLY A 131 -2.30 -8.58 22.71
C GLY A 131 -3.36 -9.55 23.26
N ARG A 132 -4.37 -9.94 22.48
CA ARG A 132 -5.42 -10.84 22.94
C ARG A 132 -4.94 -12.30 23.03
N ILE A 133 -4.11 -12.76 22.09
CA ILE A 133 -3.49 -14.08 22.16
C ILE A 133 -2.61 -14.16 23.40
N TYR A 134 -1.75 -13.14 23.60
CA TYR A 134 -0.88 -13.08 24.77
C TYR A 134 -1.66 -13.10 26.08
N ASP A 135 -2.72 -12.29 26.21
CA ASP A 135 -3.60 -12.27 27.40
C ASP A 135 -4.16 -13.66 27.77
N LEU A 136 -4.54 -14.46 26.76
CA LEU A 136 -5.10 -15.80 26.98
C LEU A 136 -4.02 -16.84 27.26
N VAL A 137 -2.84 -16.69 26.68
CA VAL A 137 -1.67 -17.56 26.96
C VAL A 137 -1.09 -17.27 28.34
N GLU A 138 -1.02 -15.99 28.72
CA GLU A 138 -0.50 -15.58 30.02
C GLU A 138 -1.40 -16.02 31.18
N SER A 139 -2.72 -15.94 30.99
CA SER A 139 -3.70 -16.45 31.98
C SER A 139 -3.76 -17.99 32.04
N GLY A 140 -3.11 -18.70 31.11
CA GLY A 140 -3.13 -20.16 31.06
C GLY A 140 -4.36 -20.77 30.41
N ASP A 141 -5.30 -19.95 29.92
CA ASP A 141 -6.52 -20.41 29.26
C ASP A 141 -6.26 -21.01 27.88
N LEU A 142 -5.27 -20.45 27.13
CA LEU A 142 -4.89 -20.89 25.81
C LEU A 142 -3.54 -21.63 25.84
N ALA A 143 -3.58 -22.96 25.54
CA ALA A 143 -2.43 -23.85 25.62
C ALA A 143 -1.71 -23.96 24.25
N ILE A 144 -0.71 -23.11 23.99
CA ILE A 144 0.03 -23.10 22.69
C ILE A 144 1.30 -23.95 22.67
N HIS A 145 1.62 -24.64 23.76
CA HIS A 145 2.90 -25.35 23.92
C HIS A 145 3.03 -26.63 23.04
N LYS A 146 1.98 -26.99 22.33
CA LYS A 146 2.00 -28.08 21.32
C LYS A 146 1.92 -27.61 19.89
N ALA A 147 1.88 -26.30 19.67
CA ALA A 147 1.84 -25.75 18.31
C ALA A 147 3.15 -26.06 17.57
N HIS A 148 3.04 -26.48 16.33
CA HIS A 148 4.19 -26.76 15.47
C HIS A 148 4.38 -25.69 14.37
N THR A 149 3.45 -24.76 14.21
CA THR A 149 3.56 -23.65 13.25
C THR A 149 3.18 -22.32 13.89
N PHE A 150 4.04 -21.31 13.72
CA PHE A 150 3.75 -19.94 14.12
C PHE A 150 3.87 -19.00 12.93
N VAL A 151 2.81 -18.24 12.67
CA VAL A 151 2.75 -17.28 11.58
C VAL A 151 2.67 -15.86 12.12
N VAL A 152 3.54 -14.99 11.62
CA VAL A 152 3.46 -13.54 11.82
C VAL A 152 3.13 -12.90 10.48
N ASP A 153 1.87 -12.54 10.29
CA ASP A 153 1.43 -11.86 9.07
C ASP A 153 1.51 -10.33 9.22
N GLU A 154 1.87 -9.64 8.15
CA GLU A 154 2.15 -8.19 8.10
C GLU A 154 3.11 -7.78 9.23
N ALA A 155 4.32 -8.39 9.25
CA ALA A 155 5.29 -8.19 10.32
C ALA A 155 5.83 -6.76 10.41
N ASP A 156 5.97 -6.05 9.29
CA ASP A 156 6.30 -4.62 9.27
C ASP A 156 5.22 -3.78 9.98
N MET A 157 3.96 -4.06 9.72
CA MET A 157 2.85 -3.41 10.41
C MET A 157 2.79 -3.78 11.90
N THR A 158 3.09 -5.02 12.26
CA THR A 158 3.19 -5.48 13.65
C THR A 158 4.25 -4.68 14.40
N LEU A 159 5.40 -4.42 13.77
CA LEU A 159 6.47 -3.57 14.29
C LEU A 159 6.01 -2.12 14.44
N ASP A 160 5.41 -1.53 13.40
CA ASP A 160 4.95 -0.13 13.39
C ASP A 160 3.86 0.16 14.44
N MET A 161 3.02 -0.83 14.73
CA MET A 161 2.00 -0.72 15.78
C MET A 161 2.52 -0.98 17.20
N GLY A 162 3.81 -1.29 17.34
CA GLY A 162 4.44 -1.56 18.64
C GLY A 162 4.10 -2.93 19.23
N PHE A 163 3.60 -3.88 18.42
CA PHE A 163 3.25 -5.22 18.89
C PHE A 163 4.37 -6.24 18.82
N LEU A 164 5.56 -5.86 18.31
CA LEU A 164 6.65 -6.80 18.15
C LEU A 164 7.09 -7.43 19.48
N GLU A 165 7.11 -6.65 20.55
CA GLU A 165 7.43 -7.14 21.90
C GLU A 165 6.39 -8.16 22.39
N THR A 166 5.10 -7.94 22.13
CA THR A 166 4.04 -8.89 22.48
C THR A 166 4.14 -10.17 21.65
N VAL A 167 4.50 -10.07 20.37
CA VAL A 167 4.76 -11.24 19.51
C VAL A 167 5.98 -12.01 20.00
N ASP A 168 7.04 -11.32 20.45
CA ASP A 168 8.22 -11.93 21.08
C ASP A 168 7.84 -12.73 22.35
N GLN A 169 6.95 -12.16 23.17
CA GLN A 169 6.44 -12.85 24.38
C GLN A 169 5.60 -14.10 24.06
N ILE A 170 4.81 -14.07 22.98
CA ILE A 170 4.08 -15.26 22.50
C ILE A 170 5.08 -16.31 21.99
N ALA A 171 6.01 -15.90 21.11
CA ALA A 171 7.01 -16.80 20.52
C ALA A 171 7.87 -17.50 21.59
N ALA A 172 8.19 -16.81 22.69
CA ALA A 172 8.94 -17.38 23.80
C ALA A 172 8.21 -18.51 24.57
N ARG A 173 6.89 -18.66 24.38
CA ARG A 173 6.04 -19.70 25.01
C ARG A 173 5.72 -20.87 24.08
N LEU A 174 6.12 -20.78 22.83
CA LEU A 174 5.97 -21.83 21.83
C LEU A 174 7.13 -22.84 21.92
N PRO A 175 6.97 -24.07 21.38
CA PRO A 175 8.07 -25.03 21.25
C PRO A 175 9.28 -24.45 20.50
N LYS A 176 10.48 -24.96 20.81
CA LYS A 176 11.71 -24.47 20.16
C LYS A 176 11.90 -24.96 18.73
N ASP A 177 11.30 -26.08 18.41
CA ASP A 177 11.39 -26.81 17.14
C ASP A 177 10.19 -26.60 16.22
N LEU A 178 9.42 -25.51 16.47
CA LEU A 178 8.30 -25.15 15.59
C LEU A 178 8.79 -24.50 14.30
N GLN A 179 7.97 -24.60 13.26
CA GLN A 179 8.15 -23.87 12.03
C GLN A 179 7.72 -22.41 12.20
N PHE A 180 8.59 -21.48 11.84
CA PHE A 180 8.35 -20.04 11.95
C PHE A 180 8.15 -19.42 10.56
N LEU A 181 6.98 -18.82 10.33
CA LEU A 181 6.60 -18.21 9.05
C LEU A 181 6.37 -16.71 9.24
N VAL A 182 7.13 -15.87 8.57
CA VAL A 182 6.99 -14.42 8.62
C VAL A 182 6.64 -13.89 7.24
N PHE A 183 5.50 -13.22 7.15
CA PHE A 183 5.04 -12.55 5.93
C PHE A 183 5.01 -11.04 6.14
N SER A 184 5.57 -10.30 5.19
CA SER A 184 5.64 -8.84 5.27
C SER A 184 5.66 -8.21 3.88
N ALA A 185 5.27 -6.95 3.78
CA ALA A 185 5.47 -6.18 2.56
C ALA A 185 6.90 -5.62 2.48
N THR A 186 7.51 -5.36 3.63
CA THR A 186 8.89 -4.86 3.76
C THR A 186 9.61 -5.52 4.95
N ILE A 187 10.94 -5.58 4.92
CA ILE A 187 11.75 -6.10 6.03
C ILE A 187 12.63 -4.98 6.60
N PRO A 188 12.09 -4.12 7.49
CA PRO A 188 12.84 -3.03 8.11
C PRO A 188 14.00 -3.55 8.97
N GLN A 189 15.05 -2.76 9.12
CA GLN A 189 16.21 -3.14 9.96
C GLN A 189 15.83 -3.47 11.41
N LYS A 190 14.81 -2.79 11.96
CA LYS A 190 14.31 -3.04 13.31
C LYS A 190 13.67 -4.43 13.50
N LEU A 191 13.25 -5.09 12.42
CA LEU A 191 12.70 -6.44 12.47
C LEU A 191 13.81 -7.52 12.50
N GLN A 192 15.01 -7.20 12.01
CA GLN A 192 16.11 -8.14 11.90
C GLN A 192 16.50 -8.85 13.22
N PRO A 193 16.56 -8.17 14.40
CA PRO A 193 16.87 -8.85 15.66
C PRO A 193 15.86 -9.93 16.02
N PHE A 194 14.55 -9.66 15.79
CA PHE A 194 13.48 -10.62 16.03
C PHE A 194 13.61 -11.85 15.09
N LEU A 195 13.84 -11.63 13.80
CA LEU A 195 14.03 -12.71 12.83
C LEU A 195 15.24 -13.60 13.23
N LYS A 196 16.37 -12.99 13.58
CA LYS A 196 17.56 -13.73 13.98
C LYS A 196 17.41 -14.53 15.30
N LYS A 197 16.51 -14.08 16.19
CA LYS A 197 16.25 -14.74 17.47
C LYS A 197 15.50 -16.05 17.30
N TYR A 198 14.54 -16.10 16.40
CA TYR A 198 13.57 -17.20 16.31
C TYR A 198 13.74 -18.10 15.08
N LEU A 199 14.21 -17.57 13.95
CA LEU A 199 14.30 -18.36 12.73
C LEU A 199 15.65 -19.04 12.60
N SER A 200 15.62 -20.34 12.27
CA SER A 200 16.81 -21.17 12.05
C SER A 200 17.02 -21.39 10.55
N ASN A 201 18.04 -20.74 9.97
CA ASN A 201 18.36 -20.85 8.55
C ASN A 201 17.13 -20.68 7.61
N PRO A 202 16.36 -19.57 7.76
CA PRO A 202 15.12 -19.40 7.03
C PRO A 202 15.34 -19.26 5.54
N VAL A 203 14.36 -19.69 4.75
CA VAL A 203 14.27 -19.29 3.36
C VAL A 203 13.85 -17.83 3.31
N MET A 204 14.70 -16.98 2.74
CA MET A 204 14.39 -15.56 2.51
C MET A 204 13.95 -15.41 1.07
N GLU A 205 12.65 -15.29 0.83
CA GLU A 205 12.14 -15.12 -0.54
C GLU A 205 11.52 -13.73 -0.71
N GLN A 206 12.13 -12.96 -1.57
CA GLN A 206 11.61 -11.67 -1.98
C GLN A 206 10.94 -11.80 -3.35
N ILE A 207 9.64 -11.72 -3.38
CA ILE A 207 8.89 -11.69 -4.63
C ILE A 207 8.97 -10.28 -5.23
N LYS A 208 10.02 -10.07 -6.04
CA LYS A 208 10.26 -8.80 -6.72
C LYS A 208 9.21 -8.61 -7.82
N THR A 209 8.22 -7.80 -7.55
CA THR A 209 7.40 -7.24 -8.62
C THR A 209 8.15 -6.08 -9.27
N LYS A 210 8.07 -5.95 -10.59
CA LYS A 210 8.73 -4.88 -11.37
C LYS A 210 8.39 -3.47 -10.87
N THR A 211 7.27 -3.33 -10.19
CA THR A 211 6.75 -2.07 -9.63
C THR A 211 6.27 -2.29 -8.20
N VAL A 212 6.53 -1.33 -7.31
CA VAL A 212 6.11 -1.38 -5.90
C VAL A 212 4.57 -1.28 -5.79
N ILE A 213 3.92 -0.66 -6.76
CA ILE A 213 2.46 -0.54 -6.91
C ILE A 213 2.03 -1.33 -8.15
N ALA A 214 0.81 -1.87 -8.17
CA ALA A 214 0.28 -2.58 -9.33
C ALA A 214 0.25 -1.67 -10.57
N ASP A 215 0.62 -2.22 -11.74
CA ASP A 215 0.64 -1.47 -13.00
C ASP A 215 -0.76 -1.03 -13.47
N THR A 216 -1.81 -1.61 -12.87
CA THR A 216 -3.23 -1.26 -13.11
C THR A 216 -3.66 0.03 -12.40
N ILE A 217 -2.77 0.65 -11.60
CA ILE A 217 -3.08 1.84 -10.81
C ILE A 217 -2.46 3.08 -11.43
N ASP A 218 -3.29 4.01 -11.84
CA ASP A 218 -2.90 5.35 -12.25
C ASP A 218 -2.61 6.23 -11.04
N ASN A 219 -1.40 6.78 -10.94
CA ASN A 219 -1.01 7.66 -9.84
C ASN A 219 -0.97 9.12 -10.32
N TRP A 220 -1.90 9.93 -9.86
CA TRP A 220 -2.00 11.35 -10.23
C TRP A 220 -1.47 12.25 -9.12
N LEU A 221 -0.72 13.27 -9.51
CA LEU A 221 -0.31 14.36 -8.62
C LEU A 221 -1.13 15.60 -8.91
N LEU A 222 -1.78 16.15 -7.87
CA LEU A 222 -2.58 17.35 -7.94
C LEU A 222 -2.04 18.42 -6.99
N SER A 223 -1.51 19.52 -7.54
CA SER A 223 -0.97 20.61 -6.72
C SER A 223 -2.08 21.39 -6.03
N THR A 224 -1.95 21.59 -4.72
CA THR A 224 -2.90 22.43 -3.97
C THR A 224 -2.77 23.90 -4.32
N LYS A 225 -1.59 24.38 -4.71
CA LYS A 225 -1.29 25.80 -5.05
C LYS A 225 -1.78 26.80 -3.98
N GLY A 226 -1.79 26.38 -2.71
CA GLY A 226 -2.32 27.19 -1.61
C GLY A 226 -3.85 27.28 -1.54
N ARG A 227 -4.58 26.51 -2.33
CA ARG A 227 -6.05 26.38 -2.24
C ARG A 227 -6.45 25.62 -0.97
N ASP A 228 -7.65 25.87 -0.49
CA ASP A 228 -8.23 25.09 0.59
C ASP A 228 -8.39 23.61 0.15
N LYS A 229 -7.82 22.70 0.94
CA LYS A 229 -7.83 21.26 0.67
C LYS A 229 -9.23 20.66 0.74
N ASN A 230 -10.10 21.15 1.64
CA ASN A 230 -11.47 20.65 1.76
C ASN A 230 -12.26 20.93 0.49
N ALA A 231 -12.18 22.18 0.02
CA ALA A 231 -12.83 22.58 -1.23
C ALA A 231 -12.26 21.81 -2.43
N GLN A 232 -10.95 21.54 -2.43
CA GLN A 232 -10.32 20.81 -3.53
C GLN A 232 -10.73 19.32 -3.53
N ILE A 233 -10.81 18.67 -2.36
CA ILE A 233 -11.29 17.28 -2.25
C ILE A 233 -12.77 17.20 -2.63
N TYR A 234 -13.58 18.18 -2.25
CA TYR A 234 -14.96 18.26 -2.69
C TYR A 234 -15.07 18.44 -4.21
N GLU A 235 -14.26 19.31 -4.83
CA GLU A 235 -14.19 19.45 -6.28
C GLU A 235 -13.82 18.13 -6.97
N ILE A 236 -12.85 17.40 -6.42
CA ILE A 236 -12.47 16.05 -6.89
C ILE A 236 -13.67 15.11 -6.81
N SER A 237 -14.41 15.11 -5.70
CA SER A 237 -15.54 14.20 -5.49
C SER A 237 -16.69 14.43 -6.48
N GLN A 238 -16.88 15.67 -6.92
CA GLN A 238 -17.90 16.00 -7.93
C GLN A 238 -17.55 15.47 -9.33
N ILE A 239 -16.25 15.31 -9.62
CA ILE A 239 -15.76 14.84 -10.91
C ILE A 239 -15.74 13.31 -10.99
N LEU A 240 -15.30 12.65 -9.90
CA LEU A 240 -14.96 11.22 -9.93
C LEU A 240 -16.20 10.30 -9.95
N GLN A 241 -17.26 10.61 -9.22
CA GLN A 241 -18.43 9.74 -9.00
C GLN A 241 -18.02 8.27 -8.74
N PRO A 242 -17.24 7.97 -7.71
CA PRO A 242 -16.72 6.64 -7.46
C PRO A 242 -17.79 5.70 -6.93
N TYR A 243 -17.63 4.39 -7.14
CA TYR A 243 -18.41 3.40 -6.37
C TYR A 243 -18.07 3.50 -4.89
N LEU A 244 -16.76 3.54 -4.59
CA LEU A 244 -16.23 3.76 -3.27
C LEU A 244 -14.83 4.39 -3.40
N ALA A 245 -14.60 5.50 -2.71
CA ALA A 245 -13.29 6.14 -2.62
C ALA A 245 -12.78 6.16 -1.18
N MET A 246 -11.49 5.88 -0.99
CA MET A 246 -10.82 6.06 0.28
C MET A 246 -10.00 7.36 0.28
N ILE A 247 -10.23 8.20 1.28
CA ILE A 247 -9.50 9.46 1.46
C ILE A 247 -8.58 9.29 2.67
N PHE A 248 -7.28 9.28 2.44
CA PHE A 248 -6.29 9.14 3.48
C PHE A 248 -5.85 10.49 4.04
N VAL A 249 -5.83 10.58 5.36
CA VAL A 249 -5.37 11.76 6.12
C VAL A 249 -4.33 11.36 7.16
N ASN A 250 -3.43 12.28 7.52
CA ASN A 250 -2.33 11.97 8.44
C ASN A 250 -2.72 12.00 9.93
N THR A 251 -3.83 12.66 10.30
CA THR A 251 -4.25 12.82 11.70
C THR A 251 -5.73 12.53 11.90
N LYS A 252 -6.10 12.12 13.12
CA LYS A 252 -7.50 11.89 13.54
C LYS A 252 -8.33 13.16 13.45
N THR A 253 -7.79 14.28 13.95
CA THR A 253 -8.45 15.60 13.87
C THR A 253 -8.75 15.97 12.43
N ARG A 254 -7.79 15.74 11.51
CA ARG A 254 -8.02 15.98 10.09
C ARG A 254 -9.11 15.08 9.51
N ALA A 255 -9.21 13.84 9.98
CA ALA A 255 -10.29 12.93 9.57
C ALA A 255 -11.68 13.47 9.98
N ASP A 256 -11.79 13.95 11.21
CA ASP A 256 -13.04 14.52 11.74
C ASP A 256 -13.44 15.80 10.98
N GLU A 257 -12.51 16.72 10.77
CA GLU A 257 -12.74 17.97 10.02
C GLU A 257 -13.20 17.71 8.58
N LEU A 258 -12.47 16.86 7.86
CA LEU A 258 -12.78 16.57 6.46
C LEU A 258 -14.10 15.83 6.31
N GLN A 259 -14.38 14.84 7.16
CA GLN A 259 -15.63 14.11 7.15
C GLN A 259 -16.82 15.05 7.43
N ALA A 260 -16.71 15.92 8.44
CA ALA A 260 -17.76 16.89 8.75
C ALA A 260 -18.00 17.86 7.58
N TYR A 261 -16.93 18.37 6.97
CA TYR A 261 -17.04 19.26 5.81
C TYR A 261 -17.74 18.58 4.63
N LEU A 262 -17.29 17.39 4.25
CA LEU A 262 -17.86 16.68 3.09
C LEU A 262 -19.32 16.26 3.32
N THR A 263 -19.65 15.87 4.57
CA THR A 263 -21.04 15.54 4.93
C THR A 263 -21.94 16.79 4.88
N ALA A 264 -21.43 17.96 5.30
CA ALA A 264 -22.15 19.22 5.16
C ALA A 264 -22.41 19.63 3.70
N GLN A 265 -21.58 19.14 2.76
CA GLN A 265 -21.79 19.29 1.32
C GLN A 265 -22.73 18.22 0.72
N GLY A 266 -23.33 17.35 1.53
CA GLY A 266 -24.29 16.35 1.11
C GLY A 266 -23.72 15.01 0.66
N LEU A 267 -22.40 14.78 0.82
CA LEU A 267 -21.79 13.49 0.50
C LEU A 267 -22.01 12.45 1.61
N LYS A 268 -22.13 11.18 1.21
CA LYS A 268 -22.22 10.03 2.13
C LYS A 268 -20.82 9.59 2.52
N VAL A 269 -20.35 10.07 3.67
CA VAL A 269 -18.95 9.90 4.11
C VAL A 269 -18.88 9.17 5.43
N ALA A 270 -18.22 8.01 5.45
CA ALA A 270 -17.77 7.33 6.66
C ALA A 270 -16.41 7.85 7.11
N LYS A 271 -16.08 7.71 8.40
CA LYS A 271 -14.73 7.94 8.91
C LYS A 271 -14.22 6.73 9.68
N ILE A 272 -12.91 6.48 9.61
CA ILE A 272 -12.25 5.39 10.32
C ILE A 272 -10.91 5.87 10.87
N HIS A 273 -10.81 6.00 12.20
CA HIS A 273 -9.57 6.32 12.91
C HIS A 273 -9.49 5.58 14.26
N GLY A 274 -8.34 5.68 14.94
CA GLY A 274 -8.04 4.87 16.13
C GLY A 274 -8.97 5.04 17.31
N ASP A 275 -9.65 6.20 17.45
CA ASP A 275 -10.52 6.49 18.59
C ASP A 275 -11.97 6.01 18.41
N ILE A 276 -12.31 5.45 17.25
CA ILE A 276 -13.64 4.89 17.01
C ILE A 276 -13.79 3.58 17.79
N PRO A 277 -14.83 3.48 18.66
CA PRO A 277 -15.08 2.28 19.45
C PRO A 277 -15.25 1.02 18.57
N PRO A 278 -14.82 -0.15 19.01
CA PRO A 278 -14.86 -1.38 18.21
C PRO A 278 -16.24 -1.75 17.66
N ARG A 279 -17.29 -1.54 18.46
CA ARG A 279 -18.68 -1.80 18.02
C ARG A 279 -19.11 -0.88 16.89
N GLU A 280 -18.79 0.41 17.02
CA GLU A 280 -19.11 1.42 16.02
C GLU A 280 -18.31 1.16 14.74
N ARG A 281 -17.03 0.87 14.87
CA ARG A 281 -16.16 0.50 13.73
C ARG A 281 -16.71 -0.70 12.97
N LYS A 282 -17.17 -1.76 13.66
CA LYS A 282 -17.81 -2.91 13.04
C LYS A 282 -19.09 -2.51 12.29
N ARG A 283 -19.91 -1.60 12.87
CA ARG A 283 -21.13 -1.08 12.23
C ARG A 283 -20.78 -0.33 10.95
N ILE A 284 -19.81 0.60 11.02
CA ILE A 284 -19.34 1.35 9.85
C ILE A 284 -18.84 0.41 8.77
N MET A 285 -18.05 -0.60 9.13
CA MET A 285 -17.54 -1.57 8.15
C MET A 285 -18.65 -2.36 7.45
N ASN A 286 -19.71 -2.75 8.18
CA ASN A 286 -20.86 -3.40 7.57
C ASN A 286 -21.61 -2.46 6.62
N GLN A 287 -21.80 -1.21 7.01
CA GLN A 287 -22.43 -0.19 6.18
C GLN A 287 -21.61 0.10 4.90
N VAL A 288 -20.27 0.12 5.01
CA VAL A 288 -19.37 0.24 3.85
C VAL A 288 -19.53 -0.94 2.90
N LYS A 289 -19.58 -2.17 3.42
CA LYS A 289 -19.83 -3.37 2.60
C LYS A 289 -21.20 -3.35 1.90
N ASN A 290 -22.19 -2.74 2.53
CA ASN A 290 -23.52 -2.56 1.95
C ASN A 290 -23.62 -1.35 0.97
N LEU A 291 -22.51 -0.64 0.74
CA LEU A 291 -22.44 0.56 -0.11
C LEU A 291 -23.31 1.73 0.40
N ASP A 292 -23.53 1.83 1.72
CA ASP A 292 -24.24 2.95 2.33
C ASP A 292 -23.44 4.26 2.24
N PHE A 293 -22.11 4.15 2.03
CA PHE A 293 -21.18 5.26 1.88
C PHE A 293 -20.46 5.20 0.54
N GLU A 294 -20.22 6.39 -0.03
CA GLU A 294 -19.44 6.56 -1.27
C GLU A 294 -17.98 6.91 -0.98
N TYR A 295 -17.74 7.50 0.21
CA TYR A 295 -16.42 7.95 0.64
C TYR A 295 -16.09 7.45 2.05
N ILE A 296 -14.83 7.10 2.27
CA ILE A 296 -14.30 6.75 3.58
C ILE A 296 -13.09 7.64 3.85
N VAL A 297 -13.16 8.47 4.89
CA VAL A 297 -12.00 9.21 5.40
C VAL A 297 -11.29 8.36 6.44
N ALA A 298 -10.01 8.05 6.25
CA ALA A 298 -9.29 7.16 7.13
C ALA A 298 -7.86 7.65 7.44
N THR A 299 -7.39 7.33 8.64
CA THR A 299 -5.95 7.43 8.97
C THR A 299 -5.24 6.13 8.60
N ASP A 300 -3.93 6.17 8.35
CA ASP A 300 -3.13 5.02 7.93
C ASP A 300 -3.31 3.81 8.85
N LEU A 301 -3.09 4.02 10.15
CA LEU A 301 -3.18 2.95 11.14
C LEU A 301 -4.56 2.29 11.19
N ALA A 302 -5.59 3.08 10.97
CA ALA A 302 -6.96 2.60 11.03
C ALA A 302 -7.41 1.89 9.75
N ALA A 303 -6.85 2.25 8.62
CA ALA A 303 -7.16 1.65 7.32
C ALA A 303 -6.33 0.40 7.02
N ARG A 304 -5.24 0.17 7.77
CA ARG A 304 -4.42 -1.03 7.63
C ARG A 304 -5.20 -2.28 8.04
N GLY A 305 -4.98 -3.36 7.31
CA GLY A 305 -5.65 -4.64 7.55
C GLY A 305 -7.15 -4.64 7.27
N ILE A 306 -7.74 -3.53 6.79
CA ILE A 306 -9.11 -3.50 6.32
C ILE A 306 -9.12 -3.92 4.85
N ASP A 307 -9.78 -5.01 4.55
CA ASP A 307 -10.10 -5.38 3.19
C ASP A 307 -11.48 -4.83 2.83
N ILE A 308 -11.46 -3.80 2.01
CA ILE A 308 -12.65 -3.22 1.43
C ILE A 308 -12.57 -3.49 -0.07
N GLU A 309 -13.45 -4.34 -0.54
CA GLU A 309 -13.62 -4.61 -1.96
C GLU A 309 -14.27 -3.41 -2.65
N GLY A 310 -14.00 -3.24 -3.94
CA GLY A 310 -14.65 -2.21 -4.75
C GLY A 310 -14.13 -0.79 -4.57
N VAL A 311 -12.98 -0.59 -3.89
CA VAL A 311 -12.34 0.72 -3.83
C VAL A 311 -11.78 1.07 -5.21
N SER A 312 -12.46 1.96 -5.91
CA SER A 312 -12.07 2.43 -7.25
C SER A 312 -11.04 3.55 -7.20
N HIS A 313 -11.10 4.38 -6.16
CA HIS A 313 -10.25 5.56 -6.03
C HIS A 313 -9.62 5.67 -4.64
N VAL A 314 -8.36 6.06 -4.60
CA VAL A 314 -7.65 6.49 -3.40
C VAL A 314 -7.30 7.96 -3.53
N ILE A 315 -7.63 8.77 -2.52
CA ILE A 315 -7.28 10.18 -2.46
C ILE A 315 -6.36 10.39 -1.25
N ASN A 316 -5.13 10.82 -1.46
CA ASN A 316 -4.24 11.21 -0.39
C ASN A 316 -4.39 12.72 -0.15
N ASP A 317 -4.99 13.15 0.97
CA ASP A 317 -5.08 14.55 1.41
C ASP A 317 -3.69 15.16 1.59
N ALA A 318 -2.73 14.32 1.97
CA ALA A 318 -1.31 14.64 2.08
C ALA A 318 -0.47 13.36 1.90
N ILE A 319 0.79 13.53 1.54
CA ILE A 319 1.77 12.45 1.57
C ILE A 319 1.93 11.97 3.02
N PRO A 320 1.99 10.66 3.28
CA PRO A 320 2.19 10.15 4.63
C PRO A 320 3.57 10.56 5.18
N GLN A 321 3.69 10.72 6.50
CA GLN A 321 4.96 11.06 7.15
C GLN A 321 6.01 9.93 6.97
N ASP A 322 5.56 8.68 7.03
CA ASP A 322 6.36 7.53 6.66
C ASP A 322 5.94 7.08 5.25
N LEU A 323 6.87 7.16 4.30
CA LEU A 323 6.61 6.89 2.89
C LEU A 323 6.25 5.42 2.60
N SER A 324 6.58 4.49 3.50
CA SER A 324 6.15 3.09 3.39
C SER A 324 4.63 2.94 3.36
N PHE A 325 3.91 3.84 4.07
CA PHE A 325 2.44 3.86 4.07
C PHE A 325 1.83 4.24 2.72
N PHE A 326 2.57 4.98 1.89
CA PHE A 326 2.07 5.39 0.58
C PHE A 326 1.65 4.19 -0.28
N VAL A 327 2.49 3.17 -0.31
CA VAL A 327 2.23 1.93 -1.05
C VAL A 327 0.99 1.20 -0.51
N HIS A 328 0.86 1.13 0.82
CA HIS A 328 -0.30 0.52 1.49
C HIS A 328 -1.60 1.29 1.25
N ARG A 329 -1.54 2.64 1.17
CA ARG A 329 -2.69 3.48 0.81
C ARG A 329 -3.14 3.20 -0.61
N VAL A 330 -2.22 3.34 -1.56
CA VAL A 330 -2.50 3.19 -2.99
C VAL A 330 -2.93 1.76 -3.31
N GLY A 331 -2.36 0.74 -2.65
CA GLY A 331 -2.75 -0.66 -2.79
C GLY A 331 -4.16 -1.01 -2.25
N ARG A 332 -4.97 -0.03 -1.82
CA ARG A 332 -6.40 -0.25 -1.54
C ARG A 332 -7.23 -0.28 -2.81
N THR A 333 -6.79 0.33 -3.89
CA THR A 333 -7.41 0.24 -5.22
C THR A 333 -6.59 -0.67 -6.15
N GLY A 334 -7.08 -0.95 -7.34
CA GLY A 334 -6.39 -1.76 -8.35
C GLY A 334 -6.20 -3.23 -7.96
N ARG A 335 -7.08 -3.80 -7.13
CA ARG A 335 -7.04 -5.20 -6.69
C ARG A 335 -7.67 -6.13 -7.71
N ASN A 336 -7.27 -7.40 -7.67
CA ASN A 336 -7.79 -8.46 -8.54
C ASN A 336 -7.69 -8.14 -10.04
N GLY A 337 -6.64 -7.39 -10.45
CA GLY A 337 -6.44 -6.98 -11.84
C GLY A 337 -7.35 -5.85 -12.32
N LEU A 338 -8.20 -5.31 -11.46
CA LEU A 338 -9.07 -4.18 -11.81
C LEU A 338 -8.26 -2.86 -11.89
N PRO A 339 -8.66 -1.92 -12.75
CA PRO A 339 -8.03 -0.60 -12.80
C PRO A 339 -8.34 0.20 -11.52
N GLY A 340 -7.40 1.04 -11.10
CA GLY A 340 -7.55 1.91 -9.96
C GLY A 340 -6.92 3.27 -10.20
N THR A 341 -7.39 4.29 -9.49
CA THR A 341 -6.81 5.64 -9.56
C THR A 341 -6.44 6.13 -8.17
N ALA A 342 -5.19 6.56 -8.00
CA ALA A 342 -4.69 7.20 -6.80
C ALA A 342 -4.38 8.67 -7.08
N ILE A 343 -5.03 9.59 -6.36
CA ILE A 343 -4.86 11.03 -6.48
C ILE A 343 -4.14 11.53 -5.22
N THR A 344 -2.99 12.16 -5.39
CA THR A 344 -2.21 12.69 -4.28
C THR A 344 -2.17 14.21 -4.35
N LEU A 345 -2.73 14.86 -3.31
CA LEU A 345 -2.59 16.30 -3.12
C LEU A 345 -1.19 16.61 -2.59
N TYR A 346 -0.51 17.56 -3.20
CA TYR A 346 0.83 17.93 -2.80
C TYR A 346 1.06 19.45 -2.80
N GLN A 347 2.02 19.86 -1.99
CA GLN A 347 2.56 21.23 -1.94
C GLN A 347 4.01 21.23 -2.43
N PRO A 348 4.58 22.40 -2.78
CA PRO A 348 5.99 22.46 -3.16
C PRO A 348 6.99 21.96 -2.11
N SER A 349 6.61 21.97 -0.83
CA SER A 349 7.38 21.40 0.29
C SER A 349 7.55 19.88 0.19
N ASP A 350 6.63 19.19 -0.47
CA ASP A 350 6.56 17.74 -0.52
C ASP A 350 7.39 17.13 -1.67
N ASP A 351 8.15 17.99 -2.39
CA ASP A 351 8.92 17.58 -3.57
C ASP A 351 10.02 16.54 -3.25
N SER A 352 10.62 16.62 -2.06
CA SER A 352 11.60 15.63 -1.60
C SER A 352 10.97 14.25 -1.45
N ASP A 353 9.81 14.18 -0.83
CA ASP A 353 9.09 12.93 -0.55
C ASP A 353 8.57 12.29 -1.84
N ILE A 354 8.08 13.12 -2.77
CA ILE A 354 7.66 12.65 -4.10
C ILE A 354 8.86 12.04 -4.84
N ARG A 355 10.04 12.65 -4.80
CA ARG A 355 11.26 12.10 -5.42
C ARG A 355 11.70 10.78 -4.81
N GLU A 356 11.52 10.60 -3.50
CA GLU A 356 11.79 9.33 -2.86
C GLU A 356 10.81 8.24 -3.29
N LEU A 357 9.53 8.57 -3.40
CA LEU A 357 8.52 7.66 -3.95
C LEU A 357 8.81 7.30 -5.43
N GLU A 358 9.29 8.25 -6.23
CA GLU A 358 9.71 7.99 -7.62
C GLU A 358 10.93 7.05 -7.69
N LYS A 359 11.88 7.15 -6.75
CA LYS A 359 13.02 6.21 -6.66
C LYS A 359 12.56 4.77 -6.37
N LEU A 360 11.43 4.59 -5.68
CA LEU A 360 10.80 3.29 -5.47
C LEU A 360 10.10 2.75 -6.73
N GLY A 361 10.16 3.48 -7.85
CA GLY A 361 9.56 3.08 -9.12
C GLY A 361 8.11 3.55 -9.33
N ILE A 362 7.57 4.39 -8.45
CA ILE A 362 6.22 4.95 -8.61
C ILE A 362 6.25 6.03 -9.69
N LYS A 363 5.41 5.87 -10.70
CA LYS A 363 5.26 6.85 -11.78
C LYS A 363 4.08 7.75 -11.50
N PHE A 364 4.32 9.05 -11.40
CA PHE A 364 3.28 10.04 -11.20
C PHE A 364 2.92 10.77 -12.48
N THR A 365 1.62 10.93 -12.72
CA THR A 365 1.09 11.78 -13.80
C THR A 365 0.58 13.10 -13.21
N PRO A 366 1.20 14.24 -13.53
CA PRO A 366 0.76 15.53 -13.03
C PRO A 366 -0.57 15.94 -13.67
N LYS A 367 -1.58 16.20 -12.84
CA LYS A 367 -2.93 16.62 -13.25
C LYS A 367 -3.29 17.98 -12.66
N MET A 368 -4.25 18.64 -13.27
CA MET A 368 -4.91 19.84 -12.76
C MET A 368 -6.42 19.74 -13.03
N ILE A 369 -7.21 20.36 -12.17
CA ILE A 369 -8.64 20.52 -12.41
C ILE A 369 -8.84 21.86 -13.14
N LYS A 370 -9.50 21.81 -14.28
CA LYS A 370 -9.87 22.97 -15.07
C LYS A 370 -11.22 22.72 -15.76
N ASN A 371 -12.13 23.66 -15.59
CA ASN A 371 -13.50 23.56 -16.13
C ASN A 371 -14.27 22.30 -15.68
N GLY A 372 -14.05 21.84 -14.45
CA GLY A 372 -14.71 20.65 -13.91
C GLY A 372 -14.16 19.31 -14.42
N GLU A 373 -12.98 19.28 -15.02
CA GLU A 373 -12.36 18.06 -15.55
C GLU A 373 -10.87 17.96 -15.16
N PHE A 374 -10.37 16.72 -15.05
CA PHE A 374 -8.93 16.49 -14.91
C PHE A 374 -8.24 16.64 -16.26
N GLN A 375 -7.24 17.51 -16.30
CA GLN A 375 -6.41 17.74 -17.48
C GLN A 375 -4.94 17.50 -17.13
N ASP A 376 -4.17 17.02 -18.12
CA ASP A 376 -2.73 16.91 -17.97
C ASP A 376 -2.10 18.30 -17.80
N THR A 377 -1.14 18.38 -16.92
CA THR A 377 -0.38 19.62 -16.69
C THR A 377 1.10 19.35 -16.84
N TYR A 378 1.87 20.42 -16.79
CA TYR A 378 3.31 20.31 -16.88
C TYR A 378 3.88 19.68 -15.61
N ASP A 379 4.93 18.86 -15.80
CA ASP A 379 5.72 18.30 -14.72
C ASP A 379 6.15 19.41 -13.72
N ARG A 380 6.10 19.09 -12.42
CA ARG A 380 6.54 19.95 -11.33
C ARG A 380 7.99 20.43 -11.52
N ASP A 381 8.86 19.58 -12.10
CA ASP A 381 10.27 19.84 -12.35
C ASP A 381 10.55 20.69 -13.61
N ARG A 382 9.53 21.10 -14.35
CA ARG A 382 9.69 21.89 -15.58
C ARG A 382 10.57 23.12 -15.38
N ARG A 383 10.53 23.78 -14.22
CA ARG A 383 11.35 24.96 -13.93
C ARG A 383 12.78 24.60 -13.55
N ALA A 384 12.99 23.45 -12.90
CA ALA A 384 14.31 22.93 -12.53
C ALA A 384 15.01 22.33 -13.76
N ASN A 385 14.26 21.58 -14.57
CA ASN A 385 14.71 20.97 -15.83
C ASN A 385 14.73 21.94 -17.02
N ARG A 386 14.24 23.15 -16.84
CA ARG A 386 14.67 24.24 -17.72
C ARG A 386 16.15 24.39 -17.43
N GLU A 387 16.97 23.63 -18.14
CA GLU A 387 18.35 23.98 -18.31
C GLU A 387 18.36 25.47 -18.53
N LYS A 388 19.00 26.20 -17.63
CA LYS A 388 19.62 27.45 -17.98
C LYS A 388 20.63 27.02 -19.02
N THR A 389 20.19 26.90 -20.27
CA THR A 389 21.07 27.02 -21.40
C THR A 389 21.68 28.38 -21.17
N LYS A 390 22.77 28.41 -20.43
CA LYS A 390 23.77 29.43 -20.54
C LYS A 390 24.30 29.19 -21.96
N GLU A 391 23.50 29.60 -22.96
CA GLU A 391 23.99 29.81 -24.29
C GLU A 391 25.20 30.73 -24.07
N LYS A 392 26.40 30.14 -24.24
CA LYS A 392 27.62 30.88 -24.19
C LYS A 392 27.38 32.06 -25.17
N LEU A 393 27.29 33.28 -24.63
CA LEU A 393 27.16 34.47 -25.43
C LEU A 393 28.31 34.44 -26.43
N ASP A 394 27.99 34.46 -27.70
CA ASP A 394 28.97 34.56 -28.77
C ASP A 394 29.94 35.76 -28.47
N THR A 395 31.20 35.64 -28.89
CA THR A 395 32.25 36.64 -28.61
C THR A 395 31.82 38.07 -28.91
N GLU A 396 31.02 38.26 -29.96
CA GLU A 396 30.44 39.58 -30.29
C GLU A 396 29.35 40.03 -29.30
N MET A 397 28.53 39.11 -28.79
CA MET A 397 27.54 39.41 -27.74
C MET A 397 28.22 39.76 -26.41
N ILE A 398 29.35 39.06 -26.09
CA ILE A 398 30.19 39.39 -24.94
C ILE A 398 30.74 40.82 -25.06
N GLY A 399 31.15 41.26 -26.28
CA GLY A 399 31.58 42.61 -26.55
C GLY A 399 30.52 43.68 -26.32
N LEU A 400 29.26 43.37 -26.67
CA LEU A 400 28.10 44.26 -26.40
C LEU A 400 27.79 44.42 -24.91
N VAL A 401 27.93 43.31 -24.15
CA VAL A 401 27.64 43.29 -22.71
C VAL A 401 28.79 43.92 -21.89
N LYS A 402 30.05 43.72 -22.30
CA LYS A 402 31.26 44.17 -21.55
C LYS A 402 31.67 45.63 -21.83
N LYS A 403 31.02 46.36 -22.72
CA LYS A 403 31.35 47.77 -22.98
C LYS A 403 31.13 48.61 -21.72
N LYS A 404 32.20 48.82 -20.91
CA LYS A 404 32.19 49.73 -19.76
C LYS A 404 32.06 51.18 -20.26
N LYS A 405 30.97 51.86 -19.90
CA LYS A 405 30.87 53.31 -20.06
C LYS A 405 31.09 53.98 -18.70
N LYS A 406 31.84 55.11 -18.73
CA LYS A 406 32.13 55.91 -17.53
C LYS A 406 30.89 56.57 -16.89
N LYS A 407 29.76 56.69 -17.62
CA LYS A 407 28.45 57.14 -17.09
C LYS A 407 27.35 56.23 -17.67
N ILE A 408 26.57 55.61 -16.80
CA ILE A 408 25.44 54.72 -17.17
C ILE A 408 24.17 55.56 -17.19
N LYS A 409 23.56 55.76 -18.36
CA LYS A 409 22.26 56.45 -18.50
C LYS A 409 21.11 55.50 -18.08
N PRO A 410 19.99 56.07 -17.52
CA PRO A 410 18.77 55.27 -17.28
C PRO A 410 18.35 54.50 -18.54
N GLY A 411 17.98 53.22 -18.40
CA GLY A 411 17.59 52.38 -19.54
C GLY A 411 18.72 51.62 -20.26
N TYR A 412 20.00 51.79 -19.85
CA TYR A 412 21.16 51.13 -20.47
C TYR A 412 21.03 49.59 -20.45
N LYS A 413 20.57 48.98 -19.33
CA LYS A 413 20.33 47.53 -19.22
C LYS A 413 19.26 47.06 -20.21
N LYS A 414 18.16 47.82 -20.38
CA LYS A 414 17.12 47.52 -21.39
C LYS A 414 17.64 47.58 -22.81
N LYS A 415 18.50 48.54 -23.14
CA LYS A 415 19.13 48.66 -24.47
C LYS A 415 20.06 47.47 -24.79
N ILE A 416 20.87 47.05 -23.85
CA ILE A 416 21.72 45.86 -24.03
C ILE A 416 20.85 44.62 -24.22
N GLN A 417 19.84 44.44 -23.37
CA GLN A 417 18.92 43.28 -23.47
C GLN A 417 18.22 43.26 -24.84
N TRP A 418 17.79 44.43 -25.31
CA TRP A 418 17.14 44.55 -26.61
C TRP A 418 18.10 44.19 -27.76
N ALA A 419 19.34 44.72 -27.75
CA ALA A 419 20.35 44.40 -28.76
C ALA A 419 20.74 42.94 -28.79
N VAL A 420 20.87 42.29 -27.62
CA VAL A 420 21.12 40.84 -27.48
C VAL A 420 19.94 40.02 -28.05
N ASN A 421 18.71 40.42 -27.72
CA ASN A 421 17.51 39.76 -28.21
C ASN A 421 17.31 39.91 -29.71
N GLU A 422 17.61 41.07 -30.25
CA GLU A 422 17.52 41.30 -31.69
C GLU A 422 18.54 40.45 -32.46
N LYS A 423 19.78 40.38 -31.99
CA LYS A 423 20.81 39.54 -32.61
C LYS A 423 20.43 38.06 -32.54
N ARG A 424 19.93 37.57 -31.40
CA ARG A 424 19.40 36.21 -31.28
C ARG A 424 18.28 35.89 -32.25
N ARG A 425 17.36 36.83 -32.47
CA ARG A 425 16.29 36.70 -33.49
C ARG A 425 16.85 36.59 -34.91
N LYS A 426 17.90 37.39 -35.23
CA LYS A 426 18.56 37.35 -36.54
C LYS A 426 19.27 36.00 -36.75
N THR A 427 20.03 35.53 -35.75
CA THR A 427 20.73 34.24 -35.81
C THR A 427 19.74 33.09 -36.00
N LYS A 428 18.68 33.01 -35.16
CA LYS A 428 17.65 31.98 -35.27
C LYS A 428 16.90 31.97 -36.60
N ARG A 429 16.67 33.17 -37.20
CA ARG A 429 16.10 33.30 -38.56
C ARG A 429 17.06 32.79 -39.64
N ALA A 430 18.38 33.01 -39.49
CA ALA A 430 19.39 32.56 -40.41
C ALA A 430 19.52 31.01 -40.34
N GLU A 431 19.54 30.43 -39.12
CA GLU A 431 19.58 28.98 -38.90
C GLU A 431 18.34 28.30 -39.50
N ASN A 432 17.14 28.80 -39.23
CA ASN A 432 15.90 28.26 -39.78
C ASN A 432 15.87 28.32 -41.32
N ARG A 433 16.43 29.40 -41.91
CA ARG A 433 16.56 29.48 -43.37
C ARG A 433 17.59 28.49 -43.93
N ALA A 434 18.70 28.30 -43.22
CA ALA A 434 19.73 27.34 -43.59
C ALA A 434 19.17 25.90 -43.50
N ARG A 435 18.45 25.58 -42.44
CA ARG A 435 17.78 24.28 -42.24
C ARG A 435 16.74 24.01 -43.33
N GLY A 436 15.87 25.00 -43.63
CA GLY A 436 14.89 24.85 -44.73
C GLY A 436 15.54 24.71 -46.13
N ARG A 437 16.74 25.31 -46.37
CA ARG A 437 17.50 25.08 -47.60
C ARG A 437 18.10 23.68 -47.65
N ALA A 438 18.63 23.19 -46.53
CA ALA A 438 19.18 21.83 -46.42
C ALA A 438 18.10 20.75 -46.63
N GLU A 439 16.92 20.94 -46.04
CA GLU A 439 15.78 20.02 -46.22
C GLU A 439 15.27 20.00 -47.68
N ARG A 440 15.25 21.15 -48.37
CA ARG A 440 14.87 21.22 -49.78
C ARG A 440 15.94 20.59 -50.69
N LYS A 441 17.22 20.70 -50.35
CA LYS A 441 18.32 20.07 -51.06
C LYS A 441 18.29 18.56 -50.90
N ALA A 442 18.05 18.08 -49.70
CA ALA A 442 17.89 16.66 -49.41
C ALA A 442 16.71 16.02 -50.18
N LYS A 443 15.55 16.70 -50.21
CA LYS A 443 14.37 16.27 -50.99
C LYS A 443 14.58 16.24 -52.51
N ARG A 444 15.51 17.05 -53.04
CA ARG A 444 15.87 17.04 -54.48
C ARG A 444 16.91 15.97 -54.87
N GLN A 445 17.56 15.34 -53.89
CA GLN A 445 18.51 14.25 -54.13
C GLN A 445 17.88 12.85 -53.97
N THR A 446 16.61 12.78 -53.51
CA THR A 446 15.84 11.56 -53.35
C THR A 446 14.80 11.33 -54.47
N PHE A 447 14.82 12.14 -55.50
CA PHE A 447 14.16 11.97 -56.81
C PHE A 447 15.22 11.92 -57.88
#